data_786556fc61828b5ba8600372f37f812d
#
_entry.id   786556fc61828b5ba8600372f37f812d
#
_cell.length_a   1.000
_cell.length_b   1.000
_cell.length_c   1.000
_cell.angle_alpha   90.00
_cell.angle_beta   90.00
_cell.angle_gamma   90.00
#
_symmetry.space_group_name_H-M   'P 1'
#
loop_
_entity.id
_entity.type
_entity.pdbx_description
1 polymer ?
#
loop_
_entity_poly.entity_id
_entity_poly.type
_entity_poly.pdbx_seq_one_letter_code
_entity_poly.pdbx_strand_id
1 'polypeptide(L)'
;MIKNERQYLITKAQAKKFKEAITAFNNETTDTHPFLAKAQREALGSQLTELKLQMDEYEKLRSGKIKRLKKSSFQNLPVELIRTRIARGLTQKDLAGKLGVKEQQIQRYEETDYASASLSRVNEVIKALDIKINEEITLC
;
A
#
# COMPACT_ATOMS: atom_id res chain seq x y z
N MET A 1 -2.03 2.87 1.07
CA MET A 1 -1.15 1.72 0.74
C MET A 1 -0.95 1.61 -0.75
N ILE A 2 0.26 1.46 -1.20
CA ILE A 2 0.59 1.21 -2.60
C ILE A 2 0.40 -0.29 -2.90
N LYS A 3 -0.42 -0.61 -3.89
CA LYS A 3 -0.84 -1.99 -4.20
C LYS A 3 -0.22 -2.54 -5.50
N ASN A 4 0.30 -1.68 -6.37
CA ASN A 4 0.91 -2.09 -7.63
C ASN A 4 1.98 -1.10 -8.11
N GLU A 5 2.74 -1.50 -9.12
CA GLU A 5 3.82 -0.71 -9.70
C GLU A 5 3.35 0.64 -10.25
N ARG A 6 2.18 0.68 -10.87
CA ARG A 6 1.61 1.93 -11.39
C ARG A 6 1.37 2.94 -10.27
N GLN A 7 0.76 2.50 -9.17
CA GLN A 7 0.55 3.36 -7.99
C GLN A 7 1.88 3.80 -7.39
N TYR A 8 2.86 2.91 -7.33
CA TYR A 8 4.20 3.25 -6.86
C TYR A 8 4.84 4.37 -7.69
N LEU A 9 4.81 4.26 -9.02
CA LEU A 9 5.37 5.29 -9.91
C LEU A 9 4.63 6.64 -9.76
N ILE A 10 3.30 6.62 -9.62
CA ILE A 10 2.51 7.81 -9.38
C ILE A 10 2.90 8.45 -8.04
N THR A 11 3.00 7.67 -6.98
CA THR A 11 3.39 8.14 -5.65
C THR A 11 4.80 8.72 -5.66
N LYS A 12 5.72 8.08 -6.36
CA LYS A 12 7.10 8.56 -6.54
C LYS A 12 7.14 9.92 -7.24
N ALA A 13 6.35 10.09 -8.30
CA ALA A 13 6.23 11.36 -9.00
C ALA A 13 5.63 12.46 -8.12
N GLN A 14 4.62 12.13 -7.33
CA GLN A 14 4.02 13.06 -6.36
C GLN A 14 5.03 13.46 -5.28
N ALA A 15 5.78 12.51 -4.72
CA ALA A 15 6.81 12.80 -3.72
C ALA A 15 7.87 13.76 -4.26
N LYS A 16 8.26 13.59 -5.52
CA LYS A 16 9.19 14.51 -6.21
C LYS A 16 8.61 15.92 -6.30
N LYS A 17 7.35 16.06 -6.69
CA LYS A 17 6.66 17.36 -6.76
C LYS A 17 6.56 18.05 -5.40
N PHE A 18 6.24 17.33 -4.34
CA PHE A 18 6.22 17.87 -2.99
C PHE A 18 7.60 18.33 -2.53
N LYS A 19 8.63 17.57 -2.85
CA LYS A 19 10.02 17.93 -2.53
C LYS A 19 10.45 19.21 -3.24
N GLU A 20 10.12 19.35 -4.52
CA GLU A 20 10.38 20.56 -5.31
C GLU A 20 9.58 21.75 -4.78
N ALA A 21 8.32 21.56 -4.39
CA ALA A 21 7.48 22.58 -3.81
C ALA A 21 8.04 23.09 -2.48
N ILE A 22 8.54 22.21 -1.61
CA ILE A 22 9.20 22.58 -0.35
C ILE A 22 10.45 23.40 -0.62
N THR A 23 11.28 22.99 -1.58
CA THR A 23 12.49 23.71 -1.95
C THR A 23 12.16 25.10 -2.50
N ALA A 24 11.20 25.21 -3.41
CA ALA A 24 10.72 26.47 -3.94
C ALA A 24 10.18 27.40 -2.85
N PHE A 25 9.37 26.84 -1.95
CA PHE A 25 8.80 27.59 -0.82
C PHE A 25 9.87 28.13 0.13
N ASN A 26 10.92 27.36 0.42
CA ASN A 26 12.03 27.79 1.26
C ASN A 26 12.89 28.88 0.62
N ASN A 27 12.94 28.94 -0.72
CA ASN A 27 13.73 29.91 -1.47
C ASN A 27 12.95 31.20 -1.79
N GLU A 28 11.63 31.20 -1.65
CA GLU A 28 10.82 32.38 -1.87
C GLU A 28 10.77 33.25 -0.61
N THR A 29 11.17 34.52 -0.76
CA THR A 29 10.90 35.56 0.24
C THR A 29 9.50 36.08 -0.02
N THR A 30 8.52 35.54 0.66
CA THR A 30 7.13 35.95 0.53
C THR A 30 6.76 36.91 1.65
N ASP A 31 5.88 37.89 1.35
CA ASP A 31 5.23 38.75 2.33
C ASP A 31 4.20 38.02 3.19
N THR A 32 4.21 36.68 3.14
CA THR A 32 3.30 35.84 3.92
C THR A 32 3.63 35.91 5.40
N HIS A 33 2.61 35.98 6.23
CA HIS A 33 2.76 35.97 7.69
C HIS A 33 3.58 34.72 8.12
N PRO A 34 4.60 34.88 9.01
CA PRO A 34 5.49 33.79 9.40
C PRO A 34 4.79 32.55 9.94
N PHE A 35 3.66 32.70 10.62
CA PHE A 35 2.84 31.61 11.13
C PHE A 35 2.23 30.78 10.00
N LEU A 36 1.68 31.44 8.98
CA LEU A 36 1.12 30.75 7.79
C LEU A 36 2.21 30.05 6.99
N ALA A 37 3.37 30.68 6.83
CA ALA A 37 4.51 30.08 6.16
C ALA A 37 4.98 28.81 6.85
N LYS A 38 5.07 28.82 8.18
CA LYS A 38 5.41 27.63 8.98
C LYS A 38 4.37 26.54 8.85
N ALA A 39 3.09 26.86 8.92
CA ALA A 39 1.99 25.90 8.77
C ALA A 39 2.01 25.23 7.38
N GLN A 40 2.26 25.99 6.33
CA GLN A 40 2.37 25.44 4.96
C GLN A 40 3.57 24.51 4.81
N ARG A 41 4.74 24.85 5.37
CA ARG A 41 5.92 23.97 5.36
C ARG A 41 5.66 22.66 6.08
N GLU A 42 5.05 22.73 7.26
CA GLU A 42 4.72 21.54 8.05
C GLU A 42 3.72 20.65 7.33
N ALA A 43 2.70 21.23 6.67
CA ALA A 43 1.74 20.48 5.87
C ALA A 43 2.41 19.76 4.70
N LEU A 44 3.25 20.47 3.93
CA LEU A 44 3.99 19.86 2.81
C LEU A 44 4.97 18.78 3.29
N GLY A 45 5.67 19.03 4.41
CA GLY A 45 6.58 18.06 5.00
C GLY A 45 5.88 16.81 5.50
N SER A 46 4.71 16.94 6.11
CA SER A 46 3.90 15.80 6.56
C SER A 46 3.40 14.96 5.41
N GLN A 47 2.93 15.56 4.33
CA GLN A 47 2.50 14.85 3.13
C GLN A 47 3.65 14.12 2.45
N LEU A 48 4.82 14.75 2.34
CA LEU A 48 6.00 14.10 1.79
C LEU A 48 6.44 12.90 2.64
N THR A 49 6.40 13.03 3.96
CA THR A 49 6.74 11.94 4.88
C THR A 49 5.78 10.76 4.70
N GLU A 50 4.49 11.01 4.59
CA GLU A 50 3.48 9.97 4.35
C GLU A 50 3.73 9.23 3.03
N LEU A 51 4.00 9.96 1.95
CA LEU A 51 4.31 9.35 0.64
C LEU A 51 5.58 8.49 0.71
N LYS A 52 6.61 8.97 1.40
CA LYS A 52 7.86 8.20 1.59
C LYS A 52 7.64 6.92 2.40
N LEU A 53 6.81 6.96 3.45
CA LEU A 53 6.47 5.78 4.24
C LEU A 53 5.76 4.73 3.40
N GLN A 54 4.80 5.15 2.57
CA GLN A 54 4.10 4.24 1.67
C GLN A 54 5.04 3.62 0.63
N MET A 55 5.95 4.40 0.07
CA MET A 55 6.96 3.91 -0.88
C MET A 55 7.91 2.91 -0.23
N ASP A 56 8.40 3.22 0.97
CA ASP A 56 9.31 2.35 1.72
C ASP A 56 8.65 1.01 2.08
N GLU A 57 7.38 1.02 2.49
CA GLU A 57 6.60 -0.20 2.72
C GLU A 57 6.52 -1.06 1.46
N TYR A 58 6.16 -0.46 0.33
CA TYR A 58 6.05 -1.17 -0.94
C TYR A 58 7.38 -1.76 -1.39
N GLU A 59 8.46 -0.99 -1.30
CA GLU A 59 9.81 -1.43 -1.66
C GLU A 59 10.29 -2.59 -0.78
N LYS A 60 10.04 -2.53 0.53
CA LYS A 60 10.34 -3.62 1.46
C LYS A 60 9.59 -4.89 1.13
N LEU A 61 8.30 -4.79 0.86
CA LEU A 61 7.49 -5.94 0.44
C LEU A 61 8.02 -6.53 -0.87
N ARG A 62 8.24 -5.68 -1.88
CA ARG A 62 8.71 -6.09 -3.20
C ARG A 62 10.12 -6.70 -3.19
N SER A 63 10.93 -6.39 -2.20
CA SER A 63 12.30 -6.92 -2.08
C SER A 63 12.36 -8.45 -1.95
N GLY A 64 11.25 -9.11 -1.60
CA GLY A 64 11.20 -10.55 -1.38
C GLY A 64 11.90 -11.04 -0.10
N LYS A 65 12.41 -10.13 0.71
CA LYS A 65 13.13 -10.45 1.97
C LYS A 65 12.18 -10.79 3.12
N ILE A 66 10.92 -10.36 3.02
CA ILE A 66 9.93 -10.59 4.07
C ILE A 66 9.40 -12.03 3.94
N LYS A 67 9.65 -12.84 4.94
CA LYS A 67 9.20 -14.24 5.01
C LYS A 67 7.97 -14.45 5.90
N ARG A 68 7.72 -13.49 6.80
CA ARG A 68 6.58 -13.54 7.71
C ARG A 68 6.01 -12.13 7.85
N LEU A 69 4.71 -12.02 7.73
CA LEU A 69 3.97 -10.81 8.08
C LEU A 69 3.44 -10.95 9.50
N LYS A 70 3.60 -9.90 10.27
CA LYS A 70 3.05 -9.86 11.63
C LYS A 70 1.53 -9.92 11.55
N LYS A 71 0.96 -10.91 12.19
CA LYS A 71 -0.48 -11.03 12.32
C LYS A 71 -0.99 -9.96 13.29
N SER A 72 -1.99 -9.24 12.88
CA SER A 72 -2.66 -8.26 13.74
C SER A 72 -4.02 -8.76 14.22
N SER A 73 -4.91 -9.11 13.31
CA SER A 73 -6.22 -9.68 13.60
C SER A 73 -6.85 -10.23 12.32
N PHE A 74 -7.89 -11.03 12.45
CA PHE A 74 -8.66 -11.51 11.30
C PHE A 74 -9.21 -10.35 10.44
N GLN A 75 -9.57 -9.24 11.07
CA GLN A 75 -10.08 -8.06 10.38
C GLN A 75 -9.06 -7.46 9.41
N ASN A 76 -7.78 -7.61 9.68
CA ASN A 76 -6.71 -7.10 8.82
C ASN A 76 -6.25 -8.10 7.75
N LEU A 77 -6.82 -9.31 7.75
CA LEU A 77 -6.48 -10.35 6.77
C LEU A 77 -6.53 -9.85 5.32
N PRO A 78 -7.52 -9.08 4.88
CA PRO A 78 -7.56 -8.59 3.51
C PRO A 78 -6.32 -7.79 3.11
N VAL A 79 -5.88 -6.88 3.96
CA VAL A 79 -4.67 -6.07 3.74
C VAL A 79 -3.43 -6.96 3.75
N GLU A 80 -3.37 -7.94 4.64
CA GLU A 80 -2.27 -8.90 4.70
C GLU A 80 -2.18 -9.78 3.45
N LEU A 81 -3.30 -10.11 2.81
CA LEU A 81 -3.32 -10.82 1.53
C LEU A 81 -2.69 -9.97 0.42
N ILE A 82 -2.98 -8.68 0.38
CA ILE A 82 -2.37 -7.75 -0.58
C ILE A 82 -0.86 -7.65 -0.34
N ARG A 83 -0.43 -7.46 0.90
CA ARG A 83 0.98 -7.44 1.27
C ARG A 83 1.69 -8.73 0.90
N THR A 84 1.05 -9.86 1.15
CA THR A 84 1.59 -11.18 0.82
C THR A 84 1.77 -11.34 -0.69
N ARG A 85 0.80 -10.92 -1.50
CA ARG A 85 0.94 -10.94 -2.96
C ARG A 85 2.18 -10.16 -3.40
N ILE A 86 2.35 -8.95 -2.90
CA ILE A 86 3.50 -8.09 -3.22
C ILE A 86 4.81 -8.75 -2.76
N ALA A 87 4.83 -9.29 -1.54
CA ALA A 87 6.01 -9.96 -0.98
C ALA A 87 6.38 -11.24 -1.74
N ARG A 88 5.42 -11.91 -2.37
CA ARG A 88 5.63 -13.05 -3.26
C ARG A 88 6.13 -12.64 -4.66
N GLY A 89 6.23 -11.34 -4.93
CA GLY A 89 6.62 -10.83 -6.25
C GLY A 89 5.54 -11.02 -7.32
N LEU A 90 4.29 -11.28 -6.92
CA LEU A 90 3.18 -11.47 -7.84
C LEU A 90 2.50 -10.15 -8.17
N THR A 91 2.31 -9.90 -9.47
CA THR A 91 1.46 -8.81 -9.92
C THR A 91 -0.01 -9.15 -9.73
N GLN A 92 -0.89 -8.16 -9.83
CA GLN A 92 -2.33 -8.40 -9.83
C GLN A 92 -2.75 -9.30 -11.00
N LYS A 93 -2.07 -9.14 -12.14
CA LYS A 93 -2.26 -10.00 -13.32
C LYS A 93 -1.83 -11.45 -13.06
N ASP A 94 -0.72 -11.65 -12.37
CA ASP A 94 -0.24 -13.00 -12.02
C ASP A 94 -1.25 -13.72 -11.11
N LEU A 95 -1.75 -13.02 -10.09
CA LEU A 95 -2.77 -13.57 -9.20
C LEU A 95 -4.07 -13.88 -9.95
N ALA A 96 -4.49 -12.98 -10.84
CA ALA A 96 -5.66 -13.19 -11.69
C ALA A 96 -5.52 -14.46 -12.53
N GLY A 97 -4.35 -14.69 -13.14
CA GLY A 97 -4.04 -15.90 -13.88
C GLY A 97 -4.15 -17.17 -13.05
N LYS A 98 -3.66 -17.14 -11.81
CA LYS A 98 -3.76 -18.28 -10.87
C LYS A 98 -5.21 -18.60 -10.46
N LEU A 99 -6.06 -17.60 -10.40
CA LEU A 99 -7.48 -17.74 -10.03
C LEU A 99 -8.41 -17.94 -11.23
N GLY A 100 -7.90 -17.83 -12.46
CA GLY A 100 -8.73 -17.91 -13.66
C GLY A 100 -9.71 -16.75 -13.82
N VAL A 101 -9.36 -15.58 -13.32
CA VAL A 101 -10.18 -14.35 -13.40
C VAL A 101 -9.42 -13.26 -14.15
N LYS A 102 -10.11 -12.18 -14.50
CA LYS A 102 -9.49 -11.00 -15.13
C LYS A 102 -8.72 -10.17 -14.08
N GLU A 103 -7.63 -9.55 -14.52
CA GLU A 103 -6.84 -8.63 -13.68
C GLU A 103 -7.69 -7.55 -13.03
N GLN A 104 -8.64 -6.97 -13.78
CA GLN A 104 -9.58 -5.97 -13.27
C GLN A 104 -10.38 -6.46 -12.06
N GLN A 105 -10.67 -7.75 -11.99
CA GLN A 105 -11.38 -8.33 -10.86
C GLN A 105 -10.50 -8.33 -9.60
N ILE A 106 -9.21 -8.64 -9.73
CA ILE A 106 -8.25 -8.55 -8.62
C ILE A 106 -8.06 -7.11 -8.18
N GLN A 107 -7.93 -6.17 -9.12
CA GLN A 107 -7.84 -4.75 -8.81
C GLN A 107 -9.05 -4.29 -7.99
N ARG A 108 -10.24 -4.70 -8.37
CA ARG A 108 -11.49 -4.37 -7.67
C ARG A 108 -11.53 -4.98 -6.27
N TYR A 109 -11.09 -6.23 -6.10
CA TYR A 109 -11.01 -6.85 -4.77
C TYR A 109 -10.03 -6.11 -3.87
N GLU A 110 -8.86 -5.80 -4.35
CA GLU A 110 -7.83 -5.10 -3.56
C GLU A 110 -8.21 -3.64 -3.27
N GLU A 111 -8.91 -2.98 -4.17
CA GLU A 111 -9.40 -1.60 -4.00
C GLU A 111 -10.37 -1.48 -2.82
N THR A 112 -11.19 -2.51 -2.60
CA THR A 112 -12.16 -2.59 -1.51
C THR A 112 -11.67 -3.39 -0.31
N ASP A 113 -10.37 -3.68 -0.22
CA ASP A 113 -9.80 -4.57 0.80
C ASP A 113 -10.59 -5.89 0.93
N TYR A 114 -10.88 -6.50 -0.22
CA TYR A 114 -11.65 -7.74 -0.36
C TYR A 114 -13.09 -7.70 0.17
N ALA A 115 -13.63 -6.53 0.50
CA ALA A 115 -15.02 -6.40 0.95
C ALA A 115 -16.04 -6.87 -0.10
N SER A 116 -15.69 -6.79 -1.38
CA SER A 116 -16.51 -7.26 -2.51
C SER A 116 -16.31 -8.74 -2.86
N ALA A 117 -15.38 -9.43 -2.19
CA ALA A 117 -15.10 -10.83 -2.41
C ALA A 117 -15.85 -11.72 -1.42
N SER A 118 -16.34 -12.88 -1.88
CA SER A 118 -16.87 -13.90 -1.00
C SER A 118 -15.77 -14.53 -0.14
N LEU A 119 -16.13 -15.11 0.99
CA LEU A 119 -15.18 -15.89 1.81
C LEU A 119 -14.57 -17.04 1.02
N SER A 120 -15.33 -17.68 0.14
CA SER A 120 -14.84 -18.70 -0.77
C SER A 120 -13.75 -18.16 -1.70
N ARG A 121 -13.93 -16.98 -2.25
CA ARG A 121 -12.92 -16.31 -3.07
C ARG A 121 -11.65 -15.97 -2.27
N VAL A 122 -11.80 -15.50 -1.05
CA VAL A 122 -10.67 -15.24 -0.14
C VAL A 122 -9.87 -16.52 0.10
N ASN A 123 -10.53 -17.66 0.33
CA ASN A 123 -9.87 -18.96 0.47
C ASN A 123 -9.10 -19.36 -0.79
N GLU A 124 -9.64 -19.10 -1.97
CA GLU A 124 -8.94 -19.35 -3.23
C GLU A 124 -7.68 -18.49 -3.37
N VAL A 125 -7.75 -17.22 -2.95
CA VAL A 125 -6.59 -16.32 -2.92
C VAL A 125 -5.51 -16.84 -1.97
N ILE A 126 -5.89 -17.27 -0.78
CA ILE A 126 -4.97 -17.86 0.21
C ILE A 126 -4.22 -19.05 -0.39
N LYS A 127 -4.93 -19.94 -1.07
CA LYS A 127 -4.34 -21.10 -1.76
C LYS A 127 -3.43 -20.67 -2.91
N ALA A 128 -3.87 -19.70 -3.72
CA ALA A 128 -3.09 -19.20 -4.85
C ALA A 128 -1.79 -18.51 -4.42
N LEU A 129 -1.79 -17.86 -3.25
CA LEU A 129 -0.61 -17.24 -2.67
C LEU A 129 0.32 -18.25 -1.99
N ASP A 130 -0.09 -19.50 -1.83
CA ASP A 130 0.66 -20.55 -1.16
C ASP A 130 1.14 -20.13 0.22
N ILE A 131 0.21 -19.69 1.05
CA ILE A 131 0.47 -19.22 2.41
C ILE A 131 -0.26 -20.05 3.44
N LYS A 132 0.31 -20.07 4.65
CA LYS A 132 -0.30 -20.69 5.82
C LYS A 132 -0.71 -19.60 6.80
N ILE A 133 -1.98 -19.62 7.18
CA ILE A 133 -2.55 -18.73 8.18
C ILE A 133 -2.88 -19.58 9.41
N ASN A 134 -2.38 -19.17 10.57
CA ASN A 134 -2.71 -19.78 11.84
C ASN A 134 -3.61 -18.81 12.61
N GLU A 135 -4.79 -19.25 12.94
CA GLU A 135 -5.80 -18.50 13.70
C GLU A 135 -6.18 -19.26 14.96
N GLU A 136 -6.39 -18.54 16.03
CA GLU A 136 -6.92 -19.07 17.28
C GLU A 136 -8.19 -18.30 17.64
N ILE A 137 -9.26 -19.02 17.98
CA ILE A 137 -10.50 -18.43 18.44
C ILE A 137 -10.58 -18.60 19.94
N THR A 138 -10.60 -17.49 20.66
CA THR A 138 -10.80 -17.48 22.11
C THR A 138 -12.21 -17.04 22.42
N LEU A 139 -12.91 -17.84 23.22
CA LEU A 139 -14.26 -17.50 23.70
C LEU A 139 -14.15 -16.57 24.90
N CYS A 140 -14.84 -15.44 24.81
CA CYS A 140 -14.89 -14.47 25.90
C CYS A 140 -16.10 -14.72 26.81
#